data_11c56ac5695d3faf7fb874f70b5fc567
#
_entry.id   11c56ac5695d3faf7fb874f70b5fc567
#
_cell.length_a   1.000
_cell.length_b   1.000
_cell.length_c   1.000
_cell.angle_alpha   90.00
_cell.angle_beta   90.00
_cell.angle_gamma   90.00
#
_symmetry.space_group_name_H-M   'P 1'
#
loop_
_entity.id
_entity.type
_entity.pdbx_description
1 polymer ?
#
loop_
_entity_poly.entity_id
_entity_poly.type
_entity_poly.pdbx_seq_one_letter_code
_entity_poly.pdbx_strand_id
1 'polypeptide(L)'
;MLAGGSEITAAHFLPGQYVDVVGVSIGKGFAGAIKRHNFGGLGASHGVSISHRSHGSTGQRQSPGKTFKNKKMAGQLGATRVTTQSLEVISVDAEHGVLMIKGSVPGSAGGYVLVRDAAKRKAPDGLPFPAALRVGALPTESPAGEALP
;
A
#
# COMPACT_ATOMS: atom_id res chain seq x y z
N MET A 1 -16.66 17.83 -13.16
CA MET A 1 -15.25 18.03 -12.74
C MET A 1 -15.26 18.77 -11.42
N LEU A 2 -14.30 18.47 -10.53
CA LEU A 2 -14.10 19.27 -9.32
C LEU A 2 -13.42 20.56 -9.67
N ALA A 3 -13.81 21.66 -9.01
CA ALA A 3 -13.14 22.95 -9.17
C ALA A 3 -11.74 22.88 -8.54
N GLY A 4 -10.76 23.59 -9.13
CA GLY A 4 -9.44 23.71 -8.54
C GLY A 4 -9.54 24.39 -7.17
N GLY A 5 -8.80 23.88 -6.17
CA GLY A 5 -8.84 24.36 -4.78
C GLY A 5 -9.95 23.78 -3.90
N SER A 6 -10.79 22.86 -4.43
CA SER A 6 -11.79 22.17 -3.61
C SER A 6 -11.14 21.23 -2.60
N GLU A 7 -11.60 21.24 -1.35
CA GLU A 7 -11.18 20.31 -0.32
C GLU A 7 -12.07 19.06 -0.33
N ILE A 8 -11.45 17.90 -0.37
CA ILE A 8 -12.10 16.58 -0.27
C ILE A 8 -11.98 16.09 1.17
N THR A 9 -13.10 15.65 1.75
CA THR A 9 -13.16 15.19 3.14
C THR A 9 -13.23 13.68 3.25
N ALA A 10 -13.00 13.14 4.46
CA ALA A 10 -13.16 11.73 4.76
C ALA A 10 -14.60 11.22 4.52
N ALA A 11 -15.60 12.08 4.51
CA ALA A 11 -16.99 11.77 4.20
C ALA A 11 -17.22 11.22 2.77
N HIS A 12 -16.16 11.20 1.94
CA HIS A 12 -16.19 10.49 0.66
C HIS A 12 -16.43 8.98 0.83
N PHE A 13 -15.95 8.40 1.92
CA PHE A 13 -16.10 6.97 2.22
C PHE A 13 -17.30 6.74 3.14
N LEU A 14 -18.01 5.63 2.92
CA LEU A 14 -19.17 5.25 3.73
C LEU A 14 -18.82 4.07 4.66
N PRO A 15 -19.38 4.00 5.88
CA PRO A 15 -19.28 2.82 6.72
C PRO A 15 -19.79 1.57 5.99
N GLY A 16 -19.09 0.44 6.14
CA GLY A 16 -19.39 -0.80 5.44
C GLY A 16 -18.85 -0.89 4.00
N GLN A 17 -18.30 0.19 3.46
CA GLN A 17 -17.65 0.18 2.16
C GLN A 17 -16.34 -0.61 2.21
N TYR A 18 -16.02 -1.29 1.10
CA TYR A 18 -14.71 -1.92 0.93
C TYR A 18 -13.76 -1.00 0.16
N VAL A 19 -12.53 -0.92 0.64
CA VAL A 19 -11.48 -0.07 0.07
C VAL A 19 -10.20 -0.86 -0.17
N ASP A 20 -9.41 -0.41 -1.14
CA ASP A 20 -8.06 -0.88 -1.38
C ASP A 20 -7.08 0.17 -0.84
N VAL A 21 -6.18 -0.25 0.05
CA VAL A 21 -5.18 0.62 0.66
C VAL A 21 -3.81 0.33 0.07
N VAL A 22 -3.19 1.34 -0.50
CA VAL A 22 -1.86 1.27 -1.10
C VAL A 22 -0.87 2.06 -0.26
N GLY A 23 0.21 1.44 0.13
CA GLY A 23 1.27 2.08 0.90
C GLY A 23 2.65 1.52 0.56
N VAL A 24 3.67 2.06 1.19
CA VAL A 24 5.05 1.56 1.10
C VAL A 24 5.31 0.70 2.33
N SER A 25 5.60 -0.58 2.12
CA SER A 25 5.86 -1.52 3.22
C SER A 25 7.10 -1.13 4.03
N ILE A 26 7.13 -1.50 5.30
CA ILE A 26 8.28 -1.26 6.18
C ILE A 26 9.52 -1.91 5.56
N GLY A 27 10.61 -1.13 5.41
CA GLY A 27 11.89 -1.62 4.92
C GLY A 27 12.55 -2.54 5.94
N LYS A 28 13.08 -3.67 5.45
CA LYS A 28 13.82 -4.66 6.26
C LYS A 28 15.27 -4.83 5.81
N GLY A 29 15.72 -3.95 4.89
CA GLY A 29 17.07 -3.96 4.34
C GLY A 29 17.37 -5.19 3.50
N PHE A 30 18.65 -5.50 3.33
CA PHE A 30 19.10 -6.70 2.63
C PHE A 30 18.82 -7.93 3.50
N ALA A 31 18.04 -8.86 2.99
CA ALA A 31 17.63 -10.06 3.73
C ALA A 31 18.09 -11.34 3.00
N GLY A 32 18.53 -12.33 3.77
CA GLY A 32 18.87 -13.66 3.27
C GLY A 32 17.63 -14.41 2.75
N ALA A 33 17.84 -15.47 1.98
CA ALA A 33 16.78 -16.26 1.36
C ALA A 33 15.82 -16.88 2.39
N ILE A 34 16.28 -17.23 3.58
CA ILE A 34 15.42 -17.72 4.66
C ILE A 34 14.40 -16.66 5.08
N LYS A 35 14.86 -15.44 5.39
CA LYS A 35 13.99 -14.34 5.82
C LYS A 35 13.11 -13.80 4.68
N ARG A 36 13.68 -13.70 3.48
CA ARG A 36 13.00 -13.07 2.35
C ARG A 36 11.98 -13.98 1.67
N HIS A 37 12.27 -15.28 1.62
CA HIS A 37 11.49 -16.25 0.84
C HIS A 37 11.06 -17.49 1.62
N ASN A 38 11.30 -17.52 2.93
CA ASN A 38 10.95 -18.65 3.82
C ASN A 38 11.64 -19.96 3.43
N PHE A 39 12.91 -19.91 3.02
CA PHE A 39 13.70 -21.10 2.76
C PHE A 39 14.03 -21.83 4.08
N GLY A 40 14.05 -23.16 4.05
CA GLY A 40 14.34 -23.98 5.23
C GLY A 40 15.80 -23.92 5.71
N GLY A 41 16.72 -23.51 4.83
CA GLY A 41 18.16 -23.58 5.12
C GLY A 41 18.68 -25.01 5.04
N LEU A 42 19.84 -25.26 5.66
CA LEU A 42 20.50 -26.57 5.78
C LEU A 42 20.48 -27.02 7.21
N GLY A 43 20.77 -28.32 7.42
CA GLY A 43 20.76 -28.94 8.75
C GLY A 43 21.72 -28.28 9.77
N ALA A 44 21.36 -28.35 11.05
CA ALA A 44 22.19 -27.80 12.13
C ALA A 44 23.35 -28.74 12.52
N SER A 45 23.30 -30.04 12.13
CA SER A 45 24.25 -31.07 12.42
C SER A 45 24.49 -31.99 11.22
N HIS A 46 24.98 -33.22 11.43
CA HIS A 46 25.25 -34.19 10.36
C HIS A 46 26.24 -33.72 9.30
N GLY A 47 27.34 -33.11 9.74
CA GLY A 47 28.43 -32.67 8.85
C GLY A 47 28.21 -31.35 8.15
N VAL A 48 27.09 -30.68 8.37
CA VAL A 48 26.91 -29.30 7.87
C VAL A 48 27.78 -28.36 8.71
N SER A 49 28.73 -27.66 8.05
CA SER A 49 29.60 -26.69 8.69
C SER A 49 28.91 -25.28 8.58
N ILE A 50 29.60 -24.27 8.15
CA ILE A 50 29.19 -22.86 8.17
C ILE A 50 27.95 -22.49 7.31
N SER A 51 27.37 -23.42 6.56
CA SER A 51 26.35 -23.15 5.52
C SER A 51 24.89 -23.30 5.98
N HIS A 52 24.62 -23.22 7.28
CA HIS A 52 23.29 -23.47 7.86
C HIS A 52 22.18 -22.59 7.28
N ARG A 53 22.50 -21.38 6.88
CA ARG A 53 21.52 -20.40 6.35
C ARG A 53 21.60 -20.21 4.84
N SER A 54 22.30 -21.09 4.13
CA SER A 54 22.39 -21.05 2.67
C SER A 54 21.06 -21.42 2.01
N HIS A 55 20.83 -20.88 0.81
CA HIS A 55 19.60 -21.16 0.06
C HIS A 55 19.64 -22.48 -0.73
N GLY A 56 20.75 -23.21 -0.70
CA GLY A 56 20.93 -24.45 -1.42
C GLY A 56 21.38 -24.25 -2.86
N SER A 57 21.11 -25.23 -3.71
CA SER A 57 21.48 -25.19 -5.12
C SER A 57 20.76 -24.06 -5.90
N THR A 58 21.48 -23.43 -6.80
CA THR A 58 20.93 -22.39 -7.69
C THR A 58 20.55 -22.91 -9.08
N GLY A 59 20.91 -24.15 -9.40
CA GLY A 59 20.61 -24.74 -10.70
C GLY A 59 21.24 -26.13 -10.84
N GLN A 60 21.07 -26.71 -12.02
CA GLN A 60 21.61 -28.01 -12.40
C GLN A 60 23.09 -27.88 -12.75
N ARG A 61 23.56 -28.55 -13.81
CA ARG A 61 24.97 -28.57 -14.22
C ARG A 61 25.14 -27.90 -15.61
N GLN A 62 25.79 -28.57 -16.55
CA GLN A 62 26.01 -28.06 -17.91
C GLN A 62 24.71 -27.80 -18.70
N SER A 63 23.66 -28.51 -18.38
CA SER A 63 22.34 -28.27 -18.92
C SER A 63 21.38 -27.92 -17.77
N PRO A 64 20.80 -26.72 -17.74
CA PRO A 64 20.76 -25.65 -18.73
C PRO A 64 21.95 -24.69 -18.72
N GLY A 65 23.01 -24.90 -17.91
CA GLY A 65 24.21 -24.07 -17.84
C GLY A 65 24.01 -22.65 -17.32
N LYS A 66 22.83 -22.33 -16.76
CA LYS A 66 22.47 -21.01 -16.22
C LYS A 66 21.49 -21.14 -15.05
N THR A 67 21.47 -20.14 -14.20
CA THR A 67 20.38 -19.95 -13.24
C THR A 67 19.17 -19.37 -13.94
N PHE A 68 18.01 -19.97 -13.75
CA PHE A 68 16.76 -19.48 -14.33
C PHE A 68 16.39 -18.10 -13.79
N LYS A 69 15.75 -17.29 -14.65
CA LYS A 69 15.18 -16.00 -14.24
C LYS A 69 14.19 -16.23 -13.10
N ASN A 70 14.02 -15.21 -12.25
CA ASN A 70 13.13 -15.25 -11.08
C ASN A 70 13.52 -16.27 -9.98
N LYS A 71 14.71 -16.87 -10.03
CA LYS A 71 15.21 -17.68 -8.92
C LYS A 71 15.25 -16.85 -7.64
N LYS A 72 14.56 -17.32 -6.59
CA LYS A 72 14.51 -16.65 -5.29
C LYS A 72 15.87 -16.65 -4.63
N MET A 73 16.40 -15.46 -4.35
CA MET A 73 17.71 -15.23 -3.74
C MET A 73 17.63 -14.14 -2.68
N ALA A 74 18.71 -13.96 -1.92
CA ALA A 74 18.88 -12.85 -1.01
C ALA A 74 18.75 -11.50 -1.75
N GLY A 75 18.30 -10.48 -1.05
CA GLY A 75 18.17 -9.12 -1.59
C GLY A 75 17.32 -8.22 -0.72
N GLN A 76 17.01 -7.04 -1.22
CA GLN A 76 16.18 -6.06 -0.52
C GLN A 76 14.81 -6.64 -0.19
N LEU A 77 14.38 -6.47 1.06
CA LEU A 77 13.06 -6.85 1.56
C LEU A 77 12.36 -5.62 2.14
N GLY A 78 11.10 -5.45 1.80
CA GLY A 78 10.33 -4.28 2.20
C GLY A 78 10.71 -3.02 1.42
N ALA A 79 10.22 -1.87 1.86
CA ALA A 79 10.32 -0.58 1.17
C ALA A 79 9.78 -0.66 -0.28
N THR A 80 8.76 -1.46 -0.50
CA THR A 80 8.10 -1.64 -1.79
C THR A 80 6.64 -1.21 -1.69
N ARG A 81 6.08 -0.76 -2.81
CA ARG A 81 4.65 -0.45 -2.92
C ARG A 81 3.84 -1.74 -2.79
N VAL A 82 2.92 -1.77 -1.84
CA VAL A 82 2.05 -2.91 -1.55
C VAL A 82 0.61 -2.41 -1.50
N THR A 83 -0.31 -3.19 -2.03
CA THR A 83 -1.75 -2.93 -1.95
C THR A 83 -2.41 -4.01 -1.11
N THR A 84 -3.07 -3.61 -0.04
CA THR A 84 -3.98 -4.49 0.71
C THR A 84 -5.39 -4.26 0.19
N GLN A 85 -5.98 -5.30 -0.38
CA GLN A 85 -7.26 -5.21 -1.07
C GLN A 85 -8.44 -5.55 -0.16
N SER A 86 -9.60 -4.94 -0.46
CA SER A 86 -10.90 -5.27 0.13
C SER A 86 -10.92 -5.17 1.67
N LEU A 87 -10.38 -4.10 2.22
CA LEU A 87 -10.53 -3.76 3.64
C LEU A 87 -11.86 -3.06 3.87
N GLU A 88 -12.53 -3.40 4.96
CA GLU A 88 -13.83 -2.83 5.34
C GLU A 88 -13.63 -1.52 6.12
N VAL A 89 -14.35 -0.47 5.74
CA VAL A 89 -14.44 0.78 6.48
C VAL A 89 -15.48 0.60 7.59
N ILE A 90 -15.06 0.68 8.85
CA ILE A 90 -15.95 0.49 10.01
C ILE A 90 -16.69 1.78 10.33
N SER A 91 -15.98 2.88 10.40
CA SER A 91 -16.59 4.19 10.64
C SER A 91 -15.77 5.31 10.00
N VAL A 92 -16.43 6.42 9.81
CA VAL A 92 -15.87 7.63 9.22
C VAL A 92 -16.19 8.80 10.14
N ASP A 93 -15.18 9.52 10.57
CA ASP A 93 -15.30 10.77 11.30
C ASP A 93 -14.92 11.92 10.37
N ALA A 94 -15.94 12.65 9.91
CA ALA A 94 -15.74 13.75 8.97
C ALA A 94 -15.18 15.01 9.66
N GLU A 95 -15.43 15.20 10.97
CA GLU A 95 -14.96 16.38 11.71
C GLU A 95 -13.45 16.33 11.91
N HIS A 96 -12.93 15.18 12.33
CA HIS A 96 -11.50 14.97 12.55
C HIS A 96 -10.77 14.43 11.31
N GLY A 97 -11.48 14.12 10.21
CA GLY A 97 -10.90 13.58 9.00
C GLY A 97 -10.34 12.15 9.16
N VAL A 98 -10.95 11.32 10.04
CA VAL A 98 -10.46 10.00 10.40
C VAL A 98 -11.27 8.90 9.72
N LEU A 99 -10.58 7.89 9.15
CA LEU A 99 -11.16 6.66 8.63
C LEU A 99 -10.73 5.49 9.51
N MET A 100 -11.68 4.75 10.06
CA MET A 100 -11.41 3.49 10.77
C MET A 100 -11.58 2.31 9.83
N ILE A 101 -10.49 1.61 9.55
CA ILE A 101 -10.42 0.49 8.60
C ILE A 101 -10.08 -0.80 9.35
N LYS A 102 -10.86 -1.86 9.10
CA LYS A 102 -10.64 -3.18 9.68
C LYS A 102 -9.56 -3.95 8.91
N GLY A 103 -8.44 -4.21 9.56
CA GLY A 103 -7.35 -5.01 9.01
C GLY A 103 -6.00 -4.31 9.02
N SER A 104 -5.05 -4.88 8.29
CA SER A 104 -3.69 -4.36 8.24
C SER A 104 -3.53 -3.32 7.14
N VAL A 105 -2.98 -2.18 7.49
CA VAL A 105 -2.60 -1.11 6.55
C VAL A 105 -1.09 -1.23 6.27
N PRO A 106 -0.66 -1.17 4.99
CA PRO A 106 0.75 -1.31 4.67
C PRO A 106 1.56 -0.08 5.06
N GLY A 107 2.74 -0.31 5.63
CA GLY A 107 3.68 0.75 6.00
C GLY A 107 3.89 0.89 7.49
N SER A 108 4.64 1.92 7.88
CA SER A 108 4.87 2.30 9.27
C SER A 108 3.79 3.24 9.77
N ALA A 109 3.64 3.34 11.10
CA ALA A 109 2.83 4.39 11.71
C ALA A 109 3.31 5.77 11.25
N GLY A 110 2.39 6.69 11.00
CA GLY A 110 2.67 8.02 10.46
C GLY A 110 3.04 8.07 8.97
N GLY A 111 3.00 6.95 8.25
CA GLY A 111 3.25 6.91 6.81
C GLY A 111 2.04 7.35 5.99
N TYR A 112 2.29 7.77 4.74
CA TYR A 112 1.24 8.11 3.79
C TYR A 112 0.72 6.87 3.09
N VAL A 113 -0.61 6.81 2.91
CA VAL A 113 -1.29 5.75 2.18
C VAL A 113 -2.28 6.36 1.18
N LEU A 114 -2.53 5.64 0.11
CA LEU A 114 -3.59 5.96 -0.84
C LEU A 114 -4.76 5.02 -0.58
N VAL A 115 -5.92 5.58 -0.30
CA VAL A 115 -7.18 4.83 -0.14
C VAL A 115 -8.02 5.04 -1.39
N ARG A 116 -8.56 3.96 -1.92
CA ARG A 116 -9.43 3.99 -3.10
C ARG A 116 -10.50 2.92 -2.97
N ASP A 117 -11.56 3.03 -3.75
CA ASP A 117 -12.60 2.00 -3.82
C ASP A 117 -12.02 0.63 -4.18
N ALA A 118 -12.58 -0.42 -3.59
CA ALA A 118 -12.11 -1.78 -3.82
C ALA A 118 -12.38 -2.21 -5.26
N ALA A 119 -11.35 -2.59 -5.99
CA ALA A 119 -11.47 -3.05 -7.37
C ALA A 119 -12.25 -4.38 -7.51
N LYS A 120 -12.28 -5.21 -6.45
CA LYS A 120 -12.89 -6.55 -6.44
C LYS A 120 -14.25 -6.63 -5.70
N ARG A 121 -14.72 -5.54 -5.15
CA ARG A 121 -15.99 -5.46 -4.44
C ARG A 121 -16.86 -4.38 -5.07
N LYS A 122 -18.17 -4.62 -5.14
CA LYS A 122 -19.12 -3.62 -5.61
C LYS A 122 -19.14 -2.45 -4.62
N ALA A 123 -19.10 -1.23 -5.14
CA ALA A 123 -19.31 -0.04 -4.35
C ALA A 123 -20.74 -0.01 -3.80
N PRO A 124 -20.99 0.47 -2.56
CA PRO A 124 -22.32 0.66 -2.04
C PRO A 124 -23.06 1.75 -2.83
N ASP A 125 -24.38 1.66 -2.83
CA ASP A 125 -25.21 2.70 -3.42
C ASP A 125 -25.16 3.98 -2.54
N GLY A 126 -25.14 5.14 -3.18
CA GLY A 126 -25.13 6.44 -2.46
C GLY A 126 -23.76 7.03 -2.16
N LEU A 127 -22.67 6.51 -2.76
CA LEU A 127 -21.38 7.18 -2.67
C LEU A 127 -21.44 8.60 -3.23
N PRO A 128 -20.82 9.59 -2.56
CA PRO A 128 -20.71 10.94 -3.08
C PRO A 128 -19.81 10.94 -4.33
N PHE A 129 -20.36 11.32 -5.47
CA PHE A 129 -19.62 11.38 -6.73
C PHE A 129 -19.62 12.82 -7.29
N PRO A 130 -18.47 13.34 -7.72
CA PRO A 130 -17.15 12.70 -7.83
C PRO A 130 -16.35 12.65 -6.52
N ALA A 131 -16.74 13.35 -5.48
CA ALA A 131 -16.15 13.32 -4.15
C ALA A 131 -17.02 14.08 -3.14
N ALA A 132 -16.88 13.80 -1.84
CA ALA A 132 -17.44 14.62 -0.78
C ALA A 132 -16.57 15.88 -0.58
N LEU A 133 -17.15 17.02 -0.84
CA LEU A 133 -16.50 18.31 -0.68
C LEU A 133 -16.77 18.88 0.71
N ARG A 134 -15.81 19.64 1.27
CA ARG A 134 -16.01 20.42 2.49
C ARG A 134 -16.98 21.56 2.20
N VAL A 135 -18.13 21.55 2.86
CA VAL A 135 -19.11 22.64 2.78
C VAL A 135 -18.52 23.86 3.48
N GLY A 136 -18.26 24.94 2.74
CA GLY A 136 -17.70 26.19 3.27
C GLY A 136 -16.38 26.65 2.64
N ALA A 137 -15.72 25.83 1.84
CA ALA A 137 -14.57 26.22 1.03
C ALA A 137 -15.01 26.61 -0.39
N LEU A 138 -15.85 27.63 -0.52
CA LEU A 138 -15.97 28.33 -1.80
C LEU A 138 -14.68 29.13 -1.99
N PRO A 139 -13.98 29.03 -3.15
CA PRO A 139 -12.91 29.96 -3.44
C PRO A 139 -13.47 31.36 -3.38
N THR A 140 -12.92 32.22 -2.54
CA THR A 140 -13.15 33.65 -2.59
C THR A 140 -12.75 34.10 -3.97
N GLU A 141 -13.74 34.50 -4.78
CA GLU A 141 -13.46 35.19 -6.02
C GLU A 141 -12.61 36.41 -5.67
N SER A 142 -11.43 36.46 -6.24
CA SER A 142 -10.62 37.67 -6.21
C SER A 142 -11.43 38.78 -6.80
N PRO A 143 -11.58 39.94 -6.15
CA PRO A 143 -12.29 41.06 -6.76
C PRO A 143 -11.55 41.42 -8.05
N ALA A 144 -12.28 41.35 -9.15
CA ALA A 144 -11.83 41.80 -10.45
C ALA A 144 -11.28 43.21 -10.31
N GLY A 145 -10.08 43.42 -10.83
CA GLY A 145 -9.36 44.67 -10.74
C GLY A 145 -10.22 45.85 -11.20
N GLU A 146 -10.32 46.79 -10.32
CA GLU A 146 -10.84 48.10 -10.52
C GLU A 146 -9.93 48.80 -11.55
N ALA A 147 -10.45 49.03 -12.74
CA ALA A 147 -9.78 49.82 -13.75
C ALA A 147 -9.70 51.26 -13.25
N LEU A 148 -8.50 51.76 -13.05
CA LEU A 148 -8.26 53.18 -12.81
C LEU A 148 -8.42 53.97 -14.12
N PRO A 149 -8.92 55.21 -14.02
CA PRO A 149 -9.20 56.09 -15.17
C PRO A 149 -7.96 56.59 -15.91
#